data_382470650637b06a941e994edf7998f5
#
_entry.id   382470650637b06a941e994edf7998f5
#
_cell.length_a   1.000
_cell.length_b   1.000
_cell.length_c   1.000
_cell.angle_alpha   90.00
_cell.angle_beta   90.00
_cell.angle_gamma   90.00
#
_symmetry.space_group_name_H-M   'P 1'
#
loop_
_entity.id
_entity.type
_entity.pdbx_description
1 polymer ?
#
loop_
_entity_poly.entity_id
_entity_poly.type
_entity_poly.pdbx_seq_one_letter_code
_entity_poly.pdbx_strand_id
1 'polypeptide(L)'
;MIVYSVCNNSKQGEAIKEFYKKKEAYEDIRKFIINEIQENEQKDITIAYTNTTDNVWYYYFSSADRMSFSESCSILDKNVIDSLDVLKEIKGTRFDFCGSVRYKKNKIIYFVYDKEYAFDRRYDIYWCENIDTLKLYIQGEKKYTLKKLGENWYYVGFEE
;
A
#
# COMPACT_ATOMS: atom_id res chain seq x y z
N MET A 1 -14.37 16.78 22.17
CA MET A 1 -12.94 16.39 22.01
C MET A 1 -12.65 14.90 22.25
N ILE A 2 -13.53 14.15 22.87
CA ILE A 2 -13.34 12.72 23.20
C ILE A 2 -13.78 11.77 22.07
N VAL A 3 -14.70 12.17 21.20
CA VAL A 3 -15.26 11.33 20.15
C VAL A 3 -14.25 11.04 19.01
N TYR A 4 -13.36 11.97 18.69
CA TYR A 4 -12.38 11.80 17.61
C TYR A 4 -11.26 10.80 17.94
N SER A 5 -10.84 10.72 19.20
CA SER A 5 -9.82 9.76 19.65
C SER A 5 -10.32 8.31 19.62
N VAL A 6 -11.61 8.09 19.85
CA VAL A 6 -12.21 6.75 19.87
C VAL A 6 -12.35 6.19 18.46
N CYS A 7 -12.72 7.01 17.47
CA CYS A 7 -12.83 6.56 16.07
C CYS A 7 -11.46 6.17 15.48
N ASN A 8 -10.41 6.94 15.76
CA ASN A 8 -9.07 6.62 15.28
C ASN A 8 -8.53 5.31 15.88
N ASN A 9 -8.79 5.07 17.16
CA ASN A 9 -8.40 3.83 17.82
C ASN A 9 -9.15 2.62 17.24
N SER A 10 -10.39 2.76 16.77
CA SER A 10 -11.15 1.69 16.13
C SER A 10 -10.59 1.31 14.76
N LYS A 11 -10.32 2.29 13.90
CA LYS A 11 -9.75 2.08 12.55
C LYS A 11 -8.35 1.48 12.61
N GLN A 12 -7.49 1.98 13.49
CA GLN A 12 -6.18 1.40 13.74
C GLN A 12 -6.29 -0.06 14.21
N GLY A 13 -7.18 -0.33 15.16
CA GLY A 13 -7.40 -1.68 15.68
C GLY A 13 -7.89 -2.63 14.60
N GLU A 14 -8.82 -2.18 13.74
CA GLU A 14 -9.31 -2.94 12.60
C GLU A 14 -8.20 -3.25 11.59
N ALA A 15 -7.42 -2.24 11.19
CA ALA A 15 -6.33 -2.40 10.23
C ALA A 15 -5.27 -3.40 10.72
N ILE A 16 -4.91 -3.32 12.00
CA ILE A 16 -3.94 -4.23 12.61
C ILE A 16 -4.50 -5.66 12.68
N LYS A 17 -5.75 -5.83 13.08
CA LYS A 17 -6.42 -7.14 13.14
C LYS A 17 -6.51 -7.77 11.75
N GLU A 18 -6.92 -7.00 10.74
CA GLU A 18 -7.00 -7.46 9.35
C GLU A 18 -5.62 -7.82 8.80
N PHE A 19 -4.59 -7.04 9.10
CA PHE A 19 -3.22 -7.37 8.71
C PHE A 19 -2.81 -8.75 9.22
N TYR A 20 -2.97 -9.04 10.51
CA TYR A 20 -2.59 -10.34 11.06
C TYR A 20 -3.44 -11.48 10.50
N LYS A 21 -4.72 -11.26 10.26
CA LYS A 21 -5.62 -12.24 9.66
C LYS A 21 -5.24 -12.58 8.21
N LYS A 22 -4.75 -11.59 7.46
CA LYS A 22 -4.45 -11.69 6.02
C LYS A 22 -2.94 -11.61 5.73
N LYS A 23 -2.10 -11.83 6.71
CA LYS A 23 -0.65 -11.64 6.62
C LYS A 23 -0.02 -12.39 5.45
N GLU A 24 -0.47 -13.60 5.17
CA GLU A 24 0.04 -14.42 4.04
C GLU A 24 -0.19 -13.73 2.70
N ALA A 25 -1.37 -13.15 2.48
CA ALA A 25 -1.67 -12.40 1.26
C ALA A 25 -0.78 -11.15 1.11
N TYR A 26 -0.53 -10.41 2.20
CA TYR A 26 0.43 -9.30 2.20
C TYR A 26 1.84 -9.76 1.82
N GLU A 27 2.30 -10.90 2.36
CA GLU A 27 3.62 -11.45 2.06
C GLU A 27 3.76 -11.92 0.60
N ASP A 28 2.73 -12.53 0.03
CA ASP A 28 2.75 -12.99 -1.36
C ASP A 28 2.82 -11.80 -2.34
N ILE A 29 2.04 -10.77 -2.10
CA ILE A 29 2.09 -9.55 -2.92
C ILE A 29 3.43 -8.83 -2.75
N ARG A 30 3.96 -8.75 -1.52
CA ARG A 30 5.29 -8.19 -1.27
C ARG A 30 6.38 -8.92 -2.05
N LYS A 31 6.38 -10.25 -2.03
CA LYS A 31 7.36 -11.07 -2.78
C LYS A 31 7.26 -10.79 -4.28
N PHE A 32 6.04 -10.74 -4.81
CA PHE A 32 5.83 -10.39 -6.22
C PHE A 32 6.42 -9.01 -6.54
N ILE A 33 6.08 -7.97 -5.76
CA ILE A 33 6.59 -6.61 -5.98
C ILE A 33 8.12 -6.58 -5.94
N ILE A 34 8.74 -7.27 -4.98
CA ILE A 34 10.21 -7.31 -4.87
C ILE A 34 10.84 -7.98 -6.10
N ASN A 35 10.28 -9.09 -6.58
CA ASN A 35 10.80 -9.80 -7.74
C ASN A 35 10.72 -8.92 -9.01
N GLU A 36 9.56 -8.30 -9.25
CA GLU A 36 9.38 -7.39 -10.40
C GLU A 36 10.33 -6.18 -10.35
N ILE A 37 10.55 -5.62 -9.16
CA ILE A 37 11.47 -4.49 -9.00
C ILE A 37 12.92 -4.90 -9.22
N GLN A 38 13.33 -6.13 -8.84
CA GLN A 38 14.70 -6.61 -9.07
C GLN A 38 15.01 -6.71 -10.56
N GLU A 39 14.04 -7.09 -11.38
CA GLU A 39 14.19 -7.14 -12.83
C GLU A 39 14.20 -5.74 -13.48
N ASN A 40 13.59 -4.76 -12.81
CA ASN A 40 13.43 -3.37 -13.28
C ASN A 40 14.01 -2.37 -12.27
N GLU A 41 15.31 -2.41 -12.04
CA GLU A 41 16.01 -1.74 -10.93
C GLU A 41 15.74 -0.24 -10.73
N GLN A 42 15.22 0.46 -11.75
CA GLN A 42 15.02 1.92 -11.71
C GLN A 42 13.56 2.34 -11.65
N LYS A 43 12.62 1.40 -11.57
CA LYS A 43 11.19 1.70 -11.66
C LYS A 43 10.46 1.29 -10.38
N ASP A 44 9.53 2.13 -9.96
CA ASP A 44 8.55 1.77 -8.97
C ASP A 44 7.36 1.10 -9.63
N ILE A 45 6.71 0.19 -8.92
CA ILE A 45 5.54 -0.54 -9.40
C ILE A 45 4.29 -0.05 -8.68
N THR A 46 3.19 0.03 -9.41
CA THR A 46 1.87 0.27 -8.84
C THR A 46 0.92 -0.84 -9.28
N ILE A 47 0.16 -1.38 -8.35
CA ILE A 47 -0.91 -2.35 -8.59
C ILE A 47 -2.23 -1.64 -8.36
N ALA A 48 -3.11 -1.72 -9.33
CA ALA A 48 -4.40 -1.07 -9.33
C ALA A 48 -5.52 -2.02 -9.78
N TYR A 49 -6.74 -1.68 -9.39
CA TYR A 49 -7.94 -2.40 -9.80
C TYR A 49 -8.85 -1.50 -10.63
N THR A 50 -9.31 -2.00 -11.75
CA THR A 50 -10.30 -1.30 -12.56
C THR A 50 -11.69 -1.87 -12.32
N ASN A 51 -12.65 -0.98 -12.03
CA ASN A 51 -14.08 -1.28 -11.97
C ASN A 51 -14.79 -1.07 -13.33
N THR A 52 -14.03 -0.83 -14.39
CA THR A 52 -14.59 -0.80 -15.73
C THR A 52 -15.02 -2.21 -16.14
N THR A 53 -15.62 -2.38 -17.29
CA THR A 53 -16.33 -3.58 -17.76
C THR A 53 -15.66 -4.93 -17.48
N ASP A 54 -14.37 -4.96 -17.19
CA ASP A 54 -13.60 -6.21 -17.11
C ASP A 54 -13.17 -6.61 -15.68
N ASN A 55 -13.36 -5.75 -14.66
CA ASN A 55 -13.00 -6.05 -13.26
C ASN A 55 -11.61 -6.69 -13.12
N VAL A 56 -10.56 -6.08 -13.67
CA VAL A 56 -9.24 -6.67 -13.81
C VAL A 56 -8.25 -5.99 -12.87
N TRP A 57 -7.40 -6.79 -12.23
CA TRP A 57 -6.17 -6.35 -11.60
C TRP A 57 -5.07 -6.19 -12.64
N TYR A 58 -4.33 -5.09 -12.56
CA TYR A 58 -3.20 -4.81 -13.43
C TYR A 58 -2.08 -4.12 -12.65
N TYR A 59 -0.89 -4.16 -13.18
CA TYR A 59 0.22 -3.39 -12.65
C TYR A 59 0.92 -2.61 -13.76
N TYR A 60 1.59 -1.56 -13.35
CA TYR A 60 2.39 -0.74 -14.23
C TYR A 60 3.62 -0.22 -13.51
N PHE A 61 4.67 0.08 -14.29
CA PHE A 61 5.86 0.72 -13.76
C PHE A 61 5.76 2.23 -13.91
N SER A 62 6.00 2.97 -12.83
CA SER A 62 6.16 4.41 -12.86
C SER A 62 7.61 4.76 -13.17
N SER A 63 7.87 5.48 -14.27
CA SER A 63 9.14 6.19 -14.44
C SER A 63 9.07 7.54 -13.71
N ALA A 64 10.17 7.99 -13.14
CA ALA A 64 10.24 9.23 -12.35
C ALA A 64 9.77 10.48 -13.13
N ASP A 65 9.66 10.42 -14.45
CA ASP A 65 9.39 11.59 -15.29
C ASP A 65 8.04 11.61 -16.02
N ARG A 66 7.34 10.51 -16.21
CA ARG A 66 5.98 10.50 -16.82
C ARG A 66 5.25 9.17 -16.61
N MET A 67 4.02 9.25 -16.12
CA MET A 67 3.03 8.18 -16.26
C MET A 67 2.61 8.06 -17.74
N SER A 68 3.18 7.13 -18.49
CA SER A 68 2.56 6.70 -19.73
C SER A 68 1.69 5.46 -19.41
N PHE A 69 0.41 5.68 -19.31
CA PHE A 69 -0.58 4.68 -18.93
C PHE A 69 -0.74 3.52 -19.92
N SER A 70 -0.25 3.64 -21.16
CA SER A 70 -0.59 2.73 -22.24
C SER A 70 0.45 1.69 -22.64
N GLU A 71 1.71 1.84 -22.23
CA GLU A 71 2.78 0.98 -22.76
C GLU A 71 3.36 -0.05 -21.78
N SER A 72 2.97 0.01 -20.51
CA SER A 72 3.57 -0.83 -19.46
C SER A 72 2.60 -1.52 -18.50
N CYS A 73 1.30 -1.57 -18.84
CA CYS A 73 0.33 -2.30 -18.03
C CYS A 73 0.37 -3.79 -18.36
N SER A 74 0.55 -4.62 -17.35
CA SER A 74 0.50 -6.08 -17.46
C SER A 74 -0.59 -6.66 -16.59
N ILE A 75 -1.22 -7.74 -17.06
CA ILE A 75 -2.19 -8.52 -16.30
C ILE A 75 -1.41 -9.37 -15.28
N LEU A 76 -1.90 -9.39 -14.06
CA LEU A 76 -1.30 -10.15 -12.96
C LEU A 76 -1.56 -11.66 -13.08
N ASP A 77 -0.60 -12.44 -12.61
CA ASP A 77 -0.76 -13.88 -12.46
C ASP A 77 -1.88 -14.23 -11.46
N LYS A 78 -2.53 -15.37 -11.68
CA LYS A 78 -3.68 -15.80 -10.88
C LYS A 78 -3.37 -15.86 -9.37
N ASN A 79 -2.20 -16.34 -8.97
CA ASN A 79 -1.84 -16.45 -7.55
C ASN A 79 -1.76 -15.09 -6.86
N VAL A 80 -1.25 -14.09 -7.56
CA VAL A 80 -1.19 -12.71 -7.06
C VAL A 80 -2.60 -12.10 -7.02
N ILE A 81 -3.43 -12.38 -8.04
CA ILE A 81 -4.84 -11.95 -8.07
C ILE A 81 -5.60 -12.52 -6.88
N ASP A 82 -5.46 -13.81 -6.58
CA ASP A 82 -6.12 -14.45 -5.46
C ASP A 82 -5.74 -13.78 -4.12
N SER A 83 -4.46 -13.44 -3.93
CA SER A 83 -4.00 -12.70 -2.74
C SER A 83 -4.53 -11.26 -2.69
N LEU A 84 -4.60 -10.58 -3.84
CA LEU A 84 -5.18 -9.24 -3.94
C LEU A 84 -6.68 -9.27 -3.63
N ASP A 85 -7.42 -10.26 -4.12
CA ASP A 85 -8.84 -10.42 -3.86
C ASP A 85 -9.13 -10.67 -2.37
N VAL A 86 -8.25 -11.39 -1.67
CA VAL A 86 -8.31 -11.53 -0.20
C VAL A 86 -8.20 -10.18 0.51
N LEU A 87 -7.37 -9.26 -0.02
CA LEU A 87 -7.20 -7.93 0.58
C LEU A 87 -8.26 -6.91 0.13
N LYS A 88 -8.98 -7.19 -0.97
CA LYS A 88 -9.90 -6.26 -1.64
C LYS A 88 -11.17 -5.90 -0.86
N GLU A 89 -11.49 -6.55 0.24
CA GLU A 89 -12.64 -6.16 1.09
C GLU A 89 -12.55 -4.71 1.58
N ILE A 90 -11.56 -3.98 1.11
CA ILE A 90 -11.35 -2.56 1.34
C ILE A 90 -12.31 -1.76 0.48
N LYS A 91 -13.25 -1.12 1.13
CA LYS A 91 -14.35 -0.37 0.52
C LYS A 91 -13.83 0.76 -0.38
N GLY A 92 -14.10 0.66 -1.68
CA GLY A 92 -14.22 1.85 -2.53
C GLY A 92 -12.95 2.37 -3.20
N THR A 93 -11.81 1.69 -3.17
CA THR A 93 -10.62 2.17 -3.88
C THR A 93 -10.72 1.91 -5.37
N ARG A 94 -10.95 2.96 -6.14
CA ARG A 94 -10.89 2.96 -7.61
C ARG A 94 -9.48 3.20 -8.16
N PHE A 95 -8.46 3.32 -7.29
CA PHE A 95 -7.12 3.76 -7.64
C PHE A 95 -6.05 2.85 -7.04
N ASP A 96 -4.82 3.28 -7.10
CA ASP A 96 -3.63 2.55 -6.68
C ASP A 96 -3.83 1.84 -5.33
N PHE A 97 -3.84 0.53 -5.37
CA PHE A 97 -4.12 -0.30 -4.20
C PHE A 97 -2.87 -0.56 -3.37
N CYS A 98 -1.79 -0.88 -4.03
CA CYS A 98 -0.49 -1.07 -3.42
C CYS A 98 0.63 -0.83 -4.44
N GLY A 99 1.84 -0.74 -3.97
CA GLY A 99 2.97 -0.54 -4.86
C GLY A 99 4.27 -0.35 -4.09
N SER A 100 5.27 0.16 -4.80
CA SER A 100 6.57 0.50 -4.23
C SER A 100 6.92 1.96 -4.46
N VAL A 101 7.74 2.47 -3.56
CA VAL A 101 8.41 3.76 -3.68
C VAL A 101 9.87 3.57 -3.31
N ARG A 102 10.77 4.11 -4.14
CA ARG A 102 12.18 4.17 -3.80
C ARG A 102 12.48 5.49 -3.07
N TYR A 103 13.02 5.38 -1.87
CA TYR A 103 13.42 6.51 -1.08
C TYR A 103 14.86 6.32 -0.58
N LYS A 104 15.78 7.23 -0.95
CA LYS A 104 17.21 7.16 -0.57
C LYS A 104 17.84 5.77 -0.72
N LYS A 105 17.66 5.14 -1.89
CA LYS A 105 18.14 3.78 -2.23
C LYS A 105 17.44 2.61 -1.51
N ASN A 106 16.52 2.89 -0.61
CA ASN A 106 15.71 1.86 0.04
C ASN A 106 14.36 1.72 -0.66
N LYS A 107 13.83 0.52 -0.66
CA LYS A 107 12.49 0.22 -1.17
C LYS A 107 11.49 0.28 -0.03
N ILE A 108 10.37 0.94 -0.28
CA ILE A 108 9.22 0.99 0.60
C ILE A 108 8.06 0.41 -0.19
N ILE A 109 7.39 -0.61 0.35
CA ILE A 109 6.18 -1.17 -0.23
C ILE A 109 5.01 -0.68 0.60
N TYR A 110 3.96 -0.19 -0.04
CA TYR A 110 2.77 0.33 0.61
C TYR A 110 1.52 -0.42 0.15
N PHE A 111 0.58 -0.54 1.08
CA PHE A 111 -0.77 -1.04 0.86
C PHE A 111 -1.74 -0.03 1.44
N VAL A 112 -2.60 0.52 0.61
CA VAL A 112 -3.65 1.42 1.07
C VAL A 112 -4.74 0.60 1.76
N TYR A 113 -4.92 0.82 3.06
CA TYR A 113 -5.96 0.13 3.83
C TYR A 113 -7.31 0.85 3.72
N ASP A 114 -7.32 2.15 4.00
CA ASP A 114 -8.53 2.98 3.92
C ASP A 114 -8.15 4.44 3.67
N LYS A 115 -9.00 5.15 2.95
CA LYS A 115 -8.83 6.58 2.70
C LYS A 115 -10.16 7.30 2.88
N GLU A 116 -10.24 8.10 3.92
CA GLU A 116 -11.41 8.93 4.23
C GLU A 116 -11.24 10.32 3.62
N TYR A 117 -11.68 10.49 2.37
CA TYR A 117 -11.52 11.75 1.62
C TYR A 117 -12.19 12.97 2.30
N ALA A 118 -13.28 12.75 3.03
CA ALA A 118 -13.98 13.83 3.71
C ALA A 118 -13.19 14.47 4.87
N PHE A 119 -12.21 13.73 5.41
CA PHE A 119 -11.41 14.14 6.56
C PHE A 119 -9.91 14.15 6.27
N ASP A 120 -9.51 13.95 5.03
CA ASP A 120 -8.12 13.82 4.57
C ASP A 120 -7.28 12.85 5.41
N ARG A 121 -7.92 11.74 5.81
CA ARG A 121 -7.31 10.68 6.59
C ARG A 121 -6.95 9.52 5.69
N ARG A 122 -5.79 8.95 5.92
CA ARG A 122 -5.30 7.79 5.20
C ARG A 122 -4.70 6.80 6.18
N TYR A 123 -4.97 5.53 5.95
CA TYR A 123 -4.49 4.41 6.76
C TYR A 123 -3.81 3.41 5.83
N ASP A 124 -2.53 3.14 6.07
CA ASP A 124 -1.72 2.30 5.20
C ASP A 124 -0.97 1.24 6.01
N ILE A 125 -0.68 0.13 5.33
CA ILE A 125 0.29 -0.86 5.78
C ILE A 125 1.55 -0.70 4.94
N TYR A 126 2.70 -0.61 5.57
CA TYR A 126 4.00 -0.49 4.93
C TYR A 126 4.90 -1.66 5.25
N TRP A 127 5.69 -2.05 4.26
CA TRP A 127 6.86 -2.88 4.45
C TRP A 127 8.12 -2.09 4.09
N CYS A 128 9.12 -2.13 4.98
CA CYS A 128 10.39 -1.47 4.76
C CYS A 128 11.47 -2.10 5.65
N GLU A 129 12.62 -2.46 5.06
CA GLU A 129 13.73 -3.06 5.82
C GLU A 129 14.32 -2.10 6.87
N ASN A 130 14.26 -0.80 6.58
CA ASN A 130 14.83 0.23 7.45
C ASN A 130 13.76 1.21 7.93
N ILE A 131 13.43 1.11 9.23
CA ILE A 131 12.43 1.98 9.86
C ILE A 131 12.78 3.48 9.79
N ASP A 132 14.06 3.83 9.83
CA ASP A 132 14.48 5.24 9.78
C ASP A 132 14.24 5.80 8.38
N THR A 133 14.40 4.99 7.35
CA THR A 133 13.99 5.35 5.98
C THR A 133 12.48 5.58 5.88
N LEU A 134 11.68 4.69 6.47
CA LEU A 134 10.22 4.88 6.48
C LEU A 134 9.82 6.16 7.23
N LYS A 135 10.40 6.42 8.40
CA LYS A 135 10.16 7.65 9.16
C LYS A 135 10.50 8.90 8.35
N LEU A 136 11.64 8.91 7.67
CA LEU A 136 12.04 10.03 6.81
C LEU A 136 11.09 10.21 5.62
N TYR A 137 10.60 9.12 5.05
CA TYR A 137 9.65 9.16 3.94
C TYR A 137 8.31 9.76 4.35
N ILE A 138 7.76 9.36 5.51
CA ILE A 138 6.48 9.85 6.01
C ILE A 138 6.58 11.18 6.77
N GLN A 139 7.77 11.65 7.10
CA GLN A 139 8.00 12.87 7.89
C GLN A 139 7.46 14.15 7.23
N GLY A 140 7.26 14.14 5.91
CA GLY A 140 6.63 15.26 5.18
C GLY A 140 5.14 15.44 5.46
N GLU A 141 4.48 14.43 6.03
CA GLU A 141 3.09 14.49 6.45
C GLU A 141 2.97 15.21 7.79
N LYS A 142 1.95 16.04 7.94
CA LYS A 142 1.82 16.95 9.10
C LYS A 142 1.68 16.21 10.43
N LYS A 143 0.94 15.11 10.43
CA LYS A 143 0.71 14.29 11.63
C LYS A 143 0.51 12.83 11.24
N TYR A 144 1.19 11.94 11.91
CA TYR A 144 1.04 10.51 11.66
C TYR A 144 1.17 9.68 12.94
N THR A 145 0.55 8.51 12.93
CA THR A 145 0.76 7.44 13.90
C THR A 145 1.50 6.30 13.23
N LEU A 146 2.62 5.85 13.80
CA LEU A 146 3.42 4.74 13.32
C LEU A 146 3.40 3.61 14.36
N LYS A 147 3.03 2.39 13.94
CA LYS A 147 3.04 1.21 14.81
C LYS A 147 3.69 0.02 14.11
N LYS A 148 4.63 -0.61 14.78
CA LYS A 148 5.26 -1.85 14.28
C LYS A 148 4.29 -3.02 14.39
N LEU A 149 4.12 -3.77 13.29
CA LEU A 149 3.23 -4.95 13.21
C LEU A 149 4.01 -6.27 13.24
N GLY A 150 5.29 -6.23 12.90
CA GLY A 150 6.15 -7.40 12.82
C GLY A 150 7.51 -7.04 12.28
N GLU A 151 8.28 -8.02 11.84
CA GLU A 151 9.55 -7.76 11.18
C GLU A 151 9.30 -7.00 9.87
N ASN A 152 9.83 -5.78 9.80
CA ASN A 152 9.74 -4.89 8.64
C ASN A 152 8.32 -4.46 8.21
N TRP A 153 7.28 -4.79 8.98
CA TRP A 153 5.91 -4.38 8.74
C TRP A 153 5.44 -3.31 9.71
N TYR A 154 4.75 -2.31 9.18
CA TYR A 154 4.32 -1.12 9.93
C TYR A 154 2.93 -0.67 9.50
N TYR A 155 2.13 -0.28 10.48
CA TYR A 155 0.92 0.50 10.25
C TYR A 155 1.26 1.99 10.32
N VAL A 156 0.71 2.78 9.40
CA VAL A 156 0.80 4.24 9.41
C VAL A 156 -0.58 4.82 9.21
N GLY A 157 -1.02 5.62 10.16
CA GLY A 157 -2.22 6.44 10.05
C GLY A 157 -1.83 7.90 9.88
N PHE A 158 -2.31 8.55 8.82
CA PHE A 158 -2.11 9.96 8.56
C PHE A 158 -3.34 10.74 8.98
N GLU A 159 -3.14 11.86 9.66
CA GLU A 159 -4.17 12.80 10.09
C GLU A 159 -3.76 14.21 9.68
N GLU A 160 -4.72 15.05 9.26
CA GLU A 160 -4.50 16.49 9.10
C GLU A 160 -4.29 17.23 10.42
#